data_6b8cd2289dd075c31d4c4cff69b043c6
#
_entry.id   6b8cd2289dd075c31d4c4cff69b043c6
#
_cell.length_a   1.000
_cell.length_b   1.000
_cell.length_c   1.000
_cell.angle_alpha   90.00
_cell.angle_beta   90.00
_cell.angle_gamma   90.00
#
_symmetry.space_group_name_H-M   'P 1'
#
loop_
_entity.id
_entity.type
_entity.pdbx_description
1 polymer ?
#
loop_
_entity_poly.entity_id
_entity_poly.type
_entity_poly.pdbx_seq_one_letter_code
_entity_poly.pdbx_strand_id
1 'polypeptide(L)' 'MWNKCPNTPPDIPETENFGIDYEVKYKLPNGKIETTITEWLWEKKWNCIYPVIAWREYSPIISFRH' A
#
# COMPACT_ATOMS: atom_id res chain seq x y z
N MET A 1 3.14 12.86 -0.42
CA MET A 1 4.52 12.52 -0.16
C MET A 1 4.63 11.04 0.10
N TRP A 2 5.65 10.42 -0.39
CA TRP A 2 5.82 8.98 -0.21
C TRP A 2 6.50 8.64 1.10
N ASN A 3 6.01 7.59 1.76
CA ASN A 3 6.63 7.09 2.97
C ASN A 3 7.52 5.93 2.55
N LYS A 4 8.82 6.03 2.80
CA LYS A 4 9.73 5.00 2.35
C LYS A 4 9.85 3.88 3.36
N CYS A 5 9.92 2.65 2.89
CA CYS A 5 10.18 1.52 3.77
C CYS A 5 11.54 1.69 4.43
N PRO A 6 11.69 1.26 5.67
CA PRO A 6 10.82 0.31 6.37
C PRO A 6 9.63 0.93 7.13
N ASN A 7 9.32 2.20 6.92
CA ASN A 7 8.15 2.74 7.59
C ASN A 7 6.92 2.00 7.08
N THR A 8 6.00 1.70 7.94
CA THR A 8 4.79 0.96 7.58
C THR A 8 3.57 1.76 7.93
N PRO A 9 2.43 1.48 7.29
CA PRO A 9 1.18 2.15 7.63
C PRO A 9 0.75 1.85 9.07
N PRO A 10 -0.19 2.61 9.61
CA PRO A 10 -0.71 2.34 10.94
C PRO A 10 -1.31 0.93 11.02
N ASP A 11 -1.22 0.31 12.18
CA ASP A 11 -1.76 -1.02 12.38
C ASP A 11 -3.27 -1.02 12.21
N ILE A 12 -3.81 -2.09 11.68
CA ILE A 12 -5.24 -2.29 11.54
C ILE A 12 -5.68 -3.15 12.70
N PRO A 13 -6.73 -2.79 13.40
CA PRO A 13 -7.21 -3.60 14.53
C PRO A 13 -7.56 -5.02 14.07
N GLU A 14 -7.19 -6.01 14.87
CA GLU A 14 -7.47 -7.39 14.52
C GLU A 14 -8.95 -7.62 14.30
N THR A 15 -9.79 -6.89 14.99
CA THR A 15 -11.22 -7.09 14.88
C THR A 15 -11.73 -6.71 13.49
N GLU A 16 -10.95 -5.95 12.73
CA GLU A 16 -11.42 -5.54 11.44
C GLU A 16 -11.21 -6.66 10.43
N ASN A 17 -10.16 -7.38 10.55
CA ASN A 17 -9.89 -8.51 9.68
C ASN A 17 -9.98 -8.17 8.21
N PHE A 18 -9.51 -7.04 7.79
CA PHE A 18 -9.47 -6.68 6.38
C PHE A 18 -8.26 -5.79 6.13
N GLY A 19 -8.01 -5.50 4.89
CA GLY A 19 -6.90 -4.65 4.52
C GLY A 19 -7.35 -3.25 4.18
N ILE A 20 -6.43 -2.33 4.12
CA ILE A 20 -6.68 -0.97 3.70
C ILE A 20 -5.84 -0.71 2.47
N ASP A 21 -6.43 -0.11 1.44
CA ASP A 21 -5.73 0.14 0.20
C ASP A 21 -4.79 1.31 0.32
N TYR A 22 -3.59 1.15 -0.21
CA TYR A 22 -2.61 2.21 -0.31
C TYR A 22 -2.01 2.19 -1.71
N GLU A 23 -1.47 3.32 -2.13
CA GLU A 23 -0.74 3.38 -3.37
C GLU A 23 0.72 3.07 -3.02
N VAL A 24 1.35 2.16 -3.70
CA VAL A 24 2.70 1.72 -3.36
C VAL A 24 3.61 1.74 -4.58
N LYS A 25 4.90 1.89 -4.32
CA LYS A 25 5.92 1.68 -5.32
C LYS A 25 6.56 0.33 -5.00
N TYR A 26 6.72 -0.49 -5.99
CA TYR A 26 7.33 -1.81 -5.80
C TYR A 26 8.41 -2.05 -6.83
N LYS A 27 9.36 -2.93 -6.51
CA LYS A 27 10.49 -3.17 -7.36
C LYS A 27 10.36 -4.51 -8.04
N LEU A 28 10.48 -4.50 -9.36
CA LEU A 28 10.43 -5.73 -10.15
C LEU A 28 11.79 -6.42 -10.15
N PRO A 29 11.83 -7.69 -10.50
CA PRO A 29 13.11 -8.42 -10.54
C PRO A 29 14.14 -7.79 -11.48
N ASN A 30 13.68 -7.08 -12.51
CA ASN A 30 14.61 -6.45 -13.44
C ASN A 30 15.08 -5.08 -12.93
N GLY A 31 14.71 -4.70 -11.74
CA GLY A 31 15.15 -3.44 -11.15
C GLY A 31 14.23 -2.27 -11.44
N LYS A 32 13.20 -2.44 -12.25
CA LYS A 32 12.29 -1.35 -12.50
C LYS A 32 11.39 -1.10 -11.31
N ILE A 33 11.00 0.18 -11.12
CA ILE A 33 10.10 0.55 -10.04
C ILE A 33 8.77 0.90 -10.68
N GLU A 34 7.71 0.34 -10.18
CA GLU A 34 6.36 0.63 -10.68
C GLU A 34 5.43 0.95 -9.54
N THR A 35 4.28 1.54 -9.86
CA THR A 35 3.31 1.97 -8.87
C THR A 35 2.00 1.21 -9.06
N THR A 36 1.39 0.81 -7.98
CA THR A 36 0.09 0.14 -8.03
C THR A 36 -0.66 0.40 -6.74
N ILE A 37 -1.90 -0.09 -6.67
CA ILE A 37 -2.69 -0.03 -5.47
C ILE A 37 -2.70 -1.42 -4.88
N THR A 38 -2.35 -1.55 -3.61
CA THR A 38 -2.40 -2.85 -2.95
C THR A 38 -2.85 -2.67 -1.51
N GLU A 39 -3.23 -3.77 -0.86
CA GLU A 39 -3.71 -3.72 0.50
C GLU A 39 -2.61 -3.89 1.50
N TRP A 40 -2.67 -3.13 2.58
CA TRP A 40 -1.88 -3.38 3.78
C TRP A 40 -2.75 -4.21 4.68
N LEU A 41 -2.33 -5.42 4.98
CA LEU A 41 -3.16 -6.37 5.70
C LEU A 41 -3.00 -6.21 7.20
N TRP A 42 -4.02 -6.62 7.95
CA TRP A 42 -3.97 -6.56 9.39
C TRP A 42 -2.80 -7.39 9.95
N GLU A 43 -2.30 -8.32 9.14
CA GLU A 43 -1.16 -9.13 9.54
C GLU A 43 0.14 -8.37 9.40
N LYS A 44 0.10 -7.11 9.09
CA LYS A 44 1.25 -6.22 8.99
C LYS A 44 2.12 -6.61 7.81
N LYS A 45 1.53 -6.89 6.69
CA LYS A 45 2.27 -7.17 5.47
C LYS A 45 1.50 -6.65 4.27
N TRP A 46 2.21 -6.48 3.17
CA TRP A 46 1.61 -6.03 1.93
C TRP A 46 1.08 -7.22 1.13
N ASN A 47 -0.10 -7.06 0.52
CA ASN A 47 -0.65 -8.10 -0.33
C ASN A 47 -0.06 -7.91 -1.72
N CYS A 48 1.24 -8.07 -1.85
CA CYS A 48 1.96 -7.83 -3.09
C CYS A 48 3.08 -8.85 -3.20
N ILE A 49 3.28 -9.41 -4.40
CA ILE A 49 4.31 -10.42 -4.57
C ILE A 49 5.69 -9.82 -4.77
N TYR A 50 5.79 -8.53 -5.02
CA TYR A 50 7.08 -7.88 -5.18
C TYR A 50 7.38 -7.00 -3.98
N PRO A 51 8.65 -6.70 -3.70
CA PRO A 51 8.99 -5.88 -2.53
C PRO A 51 8.45 -4.47 -2.69
N VAL A 52 7.71 -4.02 -1.72
CA VAL A 52 7.22 -2.65 -1.68
C VAL A 52 8.30 -1.77 -1.08
N ILE A 53 8.66 -0.68 -1.76
CA ILE A 53 9.73 0.18 -1.30
C ILE A 53 9.23 1.53 -0.79
N ALA A 54 8.00 1.89 -1.10
CA ALA A 54 7.39 3.13 -0.60
C ALA A 54 5.88 3.03 -0.69
N TRP A 55 5.17 3.81 0.09
CA TRP A 55 3.71 3.80 0.08
C TRP A 55 3.17 5.18 0.45
N ARG A 56 1.93 5.43 0.09
CA ARG A 56 1.22 6.65 0.52
C ARG A 56 -0.27 6.38 0.53
N GLU A 57 -1.00 7.24 1.20
CA GLU A 57 -2.43 7.06 1.30
C GLU A 57 -3.09 7.11 -0.06
N TYR A 58 -4.05 6.23 -0.28
CA TYR A 58 -4.77 6.18 -1.52
C TYR A 58 -6.17 6.73 -1.26
N SER A 59 -6.52 7.77 -1.95
CA SER A 59 -7.80 8.36 -1.75
C SER A 59 -8.50 8.34 -3.09
N PRO A 60 -9.31 7.40 -3.30
CA PRO A 60 -9.98 7.24 -4.54
C PRO A 60 -10.99 8.30 -4.63
N ILE A 61 -10.74 9.36 -4.92
CA ILE A 61 -11.57 10.38 -4.99
C ILE A 61 -12.63 10.26 -5.68
N ILE A 62 -13.23 9.85 -5.66
CA ILE A 62 -14.22 9.68 -6.22
C ILE A 62 -14.88 10.75 -6.40
N SER A 63 -14.75 11.37 -6.72
CA SER A 63 -15.24 12.29 -6.86
C SER A 63 -16.41 12.29 -7.27
N PHE A 64 -16.89 12.33 -7.27
CA PHE A 64 -17.98 12.37 -7.48
C PHE A 64 -18.50 13.33 -7.68
N ARG A 65 -18.34 13.81 -7.99
CA ARG A 65 -18.81 14.66 -8.20
C ARG A 65 -19.65 14.56 -8.91
N HIS A 66 -20.03 14.48 -9.12
CA HIS A 66 -20.97 14.32 -9.61
C HIS A 66 -21.48 14.84 -9.62
#